data_157903aa24946afd8e949969dec5dc70
#
_entry.id   157903aa24946afd8e949969dec5dc70
#
_cell.length_a   1.000
_cell.length_b   1.000
_cell.length_c   1.000
_cell.angle_alpha   90.00
_cell.angle_beta   90.00
_cell.angle_gamma   90.00
#
_symmetry.space_group_name_H-M   'P 1'
#
loop_
_entity.id
_entity.type
_entity.pdbx_description
1 polymer ?
#
loop_
_entity_poly.entity_id
_entity_poly.type
_entity_poly.pdbx_seq_one_letter_code
_entity_poly.pdbx_strand_id
1 'polypeptide(L)'
;MYILIISCTLLLLGLLLFIIDAFILKSEEIPLIKNTKNRFCILIPARDESNVIENLIMSIESQSININMKDVYVIVEDKNDKTIDICKKHNVNFYIRKKLNLKSKGYALMEIIEYLYESNNIYDTYFIFDADNILDKDYFKEMLVCYENGYDIATGYRKSTNVNKNVISTCSALTFSLINNLLNKNKQSKNRSITISGTGYYISNKIINKFKSFPFHLLTEDYELSIYLSLEKYITFYNTKAIFYDEQPLSFKESIKQRTRWCFGFLQVRKKYFKDILKHLNNKNVLGEFISITPYVLMLLSIILLYIYLILNITLYPIKYIKLIIILSLFIYFILILFTITLLYLDKNLNIKTSNKIKAILYNPIFILSYIYCITKALFSDVSWEKIEHNASKD
;
A
#
# COMPACT_ATOMS: atom_id res chain seq x y z
N MET A 1 -25.57 -22.04 21.24
CA MET A 1 -26.52 -20.94 20.94
C MET A 1 -25.84 -19.56 21.00
N TYR A 2 -25.19 -19.13 22.09
CA TYR A 2 -24.55 -17.81 22.21
C TYR A 2 -23.50 -17.52 21.13
N ILE A 3 -22.63 -18.48 20.80
CA ILE A 3 -21.61 -18.30 19.72
C ILE A 3 -22.27 -17.97 18.38
N LEU A 4 -23.38 -18.62 18.05
CA LEU A 4 -24.11 -18.36 16.80
C LEU A 4 -24.74 -16.96 16.81
N ILE A 5 -25.33 -16.54 17.92
CA ILE A 5 -25.90 -15.19 18.06
C ILE A 5 -24.81 -14.13 17.90
N ILE A 6 -23.69 -14.28 18.59
CA ILE A 6 -22.54 -13.35 18.49
C ILE A 6 -22.03 -13.31 17.03
N SER A 7 -21.86 -14.47 16.39
CA SER A 7 -21.43 -14.53 14.99
C SER A 7 -22.40 -13.77 14.07
N CYS A 8 -23.71 -14.01 14.15
CA CYS A 8 -24.70 -13.31 13.35
C CYS A 8 -24.70 -11.79 13.61
N THR A 9 -24.57 -11.36 14.86
CA THR A 9 -24.50 -9.95 15.23
C THR A 9 -23.29 -9.26 14.64
N LEU A 10 -22.10 -9.89 14.71
CA LEU A 10 -20.87 -9.37 14.11
C LEU A 10 -20.98 -9.29 12.59
N LEU A 11 -21.59 -10.28 11.94
CA LEU A 11 -21.80 -10.28 10.50
C LEU A 11 -22.71 -9.12 10.07
N LEU A 12 -23.86 -8.96 10.74
CA LEU A 12 -24.80 -7.88 10.43
C LEU A 12 -24.17 -6.49 10.65
N LEU A 13 -23.44 -6.31 11.75
CA LEU A 13 -22.73 -5.07 12.02
C LEU A 13 -21.65 -4.80 10.97
N GLY A 14 -20.86 -5.81 10.60
CA GLY A 14 -19.83 -5.70 9.56
C GLY A 14 -20.44 -5.35 8.20
N LEU A 15 -21.54 -5.99 7.81
CA LEU A 15 -22.26 -5.69 6.57
C LEU A 15 -22.84 -4.27 6.57
N LEU A 16 -23.43 -3.83 7.69
CA LEU A 16 -23.97 -2.48 7.83
C LEU A 16 -22.87 -1.42 7.64
N LEU A 17 -21.74 -1.58 8.35
CA LEU A 17 -20.61 -0.66 8.23
C LEU A 17 -20.01 -0.69 6.82
N PHE A 18 -19.92 -1.86 6.17
CA PHE A 18 -19.47 -2.00 4.79
C PHE A 18 -20.40 -1.25 3.82
N ILE A 19 -21.71 -1.39 3.96
CA ILE A 19 -22.69 -0.69 3.12
C ILE A 19 -22.55 0.84 3.30
N ILE A 20 -22.44 1.31 4.54
CA ILE A 20 -22.26 2.74 4.84
C ILE A 20 -20.98 3.29 4.17
N ASP A 21 -19.92 2.50 4.13
CA ASP A 21 -18.65 2.92 3.54
C ASP A 21 -18.54 2.66 2.03
N ALA A 22 -19.33 1.74 1.47
CA ALA A 22 -19.23 1.33 0.06
C ALA A 22 -19.70 2.38 -0.96
N PHE A 23 -20.52 3.38 -0.55
CA PHE A 23 -21.00 4.42 -1.45
C PHE A 23 -19.86 5.37 -1.84
N ILE A 24 -19.44 5.30 -3.11
CA ILE A 24 -18.47 6.21 -3.71
C ILE A 24 -19.23 7.44 -4.23
N LEU A 25 -18.93 8.60 -3.67
CA LEU A 25 -19.40 9.87 -4.19
C LEU A 25 -18.53 10.30 -5.38
N LYS A 26 -19.06 11.18 -6.23
CA LYS A 26 -18.27 11.75 -7.33
C LYS A 26 -17.09 12.56 -6.74
N SER A 27 -15.86 12.22 -7.10
CA SER A 27 -14.69 13.01 -6.72
C SER A 27 -14.57 14.26 -7.60
N GLU A 28 -14.17 15.37 -7.01
CA GLU A 28 -13.85 16.58 -7.75
C GLU A 28 -12.56 16.38 -8.57
N GLU A 29 -12.56 16.90 -9.80
CA GLU A 29 -11.35 16.98 -10.62
C GLU A 29 -10.50 18.16 -10.14
N ILE A 30 -9.18 17.96 -10.09
CA ILE A 30 -8.25 19.05 -9.76
C ILE A 30 -8.14 19.98 -10.96
N PRO A 31 -8.37 21.29 -10.80
CA PRO A 31 -8.11 22.25 -11.87
C PRO A 31 -6.61 22.33 -12.15
N LEU A 32 -6.24 22.39 -13.43
CA LEU A 32 -4.86 22.60 -13.86
C LEU A 32 -4.42 24.02 -13.47
N ILE A 33 -3.48 24.13 -12.56
CA ILE A 33 -2.80 25.39 -12.23
C ILE A 33 -1.53 25.50 -13.08
N LYS A 34 -1.25 26.68 -13.62
CA LYS A 34 -0.06 26.93 -14.43
C LYS A 34 1.08 27.46 -13.57
N ASN A 35 2.23 26.79 -13.66
CA ASN A 35 3.57 27.23 -13.27
C ASN A 35 3.76 27.77 -11.85
N THR A 36 4.21 26.92 -10.95
CA THR A 36 4.96 27.32 -9.77
C THR A 36 6.40 26.81 -9.87
N LYS A 37 7.35 27.60 -9.35
CA LYS A 37 8.74 27.17 -9.20
C LYS A 37 8.86 26.30 -7.95
N ASN A 38 8.43 25.05 -8.05
CA ASN A 38 8.51 24.09 -6.95
C ASN A 38 9.85 23.35 -7.02
N ARG A 39 10.63 23.38 -5.95
CA ARG A 39 11.86 22.62 -5.82
C ARG A 39 11.56 21.30 -5.10
N PHE A 40 11.76 20.17 -5.77
CA PHE A 40 11.51 18.86 -5.21
C PHE A 40 12.73 17.95 -5.34
N CYS A 41 12.84 16.98 -4.45
CA CYS A 41 13.79 15.88 -4.57
C CYS A 41 13.12 14.54 -4.64
N ILE A 42 13.87 13.55 -5.11
CA ILE A 42 13.43 12.17 -5.27
C ILE A 42 14.32 11.30 -4.39
N LEU A 43 13.71 10.54 -3.48
CA LEU A 43 14.37 9.67 -2.52
C LEU A 43 14.07 8.20 -2.87
N ILE A 44 15.13 7.43 -3.11
CA ILE A 44 15.04 6.03 -3.54
C ILE A 44 15.86 5.17 -2.59
N PRO A 45 15.28 4.63 -1.50
CA PRO A 45 15.94 3.61 -0.69
C PRO A 45 16.20 2.35 -1.52
N ALA A 46 17.47 1.96 -1.63
CA ALA A 46 17.91 0.82 -2.43
C ALA A 46 18.90 -0.03 -1.64
N ARG A 47 18.75 -1.35 -1.70
CA ARG A 47 19.65 -2.30 -1.08
C ARG A 47 19.90 -3.45 -2.03
N ASP A 48 21.06 -3.44 -2.69
CA ASP A 48 21.43 -4.40 -3.73
C ASP A 48 20.39 -4.45 -4.88
N GLU A 49 19.95 -3.29 -5.37
CA GLU A 49 18.88 -3.16 -6.37
C GLU A 49 19.45 -2.84 -7.78
N SER A 50 20.72 -3.15 -8.03
CA SER A 50 21.38 -2.89 -9.32
C SER A 50 20.69 -3.52 -10.53
N ASN A 51 19.87 -4.54 -10.33
CA ASN A 51 19.15 -5.21 -11.42
C ASN A 51 17.90 -4.45 -11.91
N VAL A 52 17.33 -3.57 -11.09
CA VAL A 52 16.04 -2.92 -11.36
C VAL A 52 16.07 -1.41 -11.36
N ILE A 53 16.95 -0.80 -10.55
CA ILE A 53 16.96 0.66 -10.31
C ILE A 53 17.22 1.49 -11.57
N GLU A 54 17.96 0.96 -12.55
CA GLU A 54 18.25 1.67 -13.79
C GLU A 54 16.96 2.00 -14.56
N ASN A 55 15.97 1.10 -14.54
CA ASN A 55 14.66 1.33 -15.18
C ASN A 55 13.92 2.52 -14.53
N LEU A 56 13.97 2.63 -13.22
CA LEU A 56 13.39 3.77 -12.51
C LEU A 56 14.09 5.07 -12.88
N ILE A 57 15.44 5.09 -12.84
CA ILE A 57 16.23 6.28 -13.18
C ILE A 57 15.94 6.73 -14.62
N MET A 58 15.94 5.81 -15.60
CA MET A 58 15.59 6.12 -16.98
C MET A 58 14.15 6.65 -17.12
N SER A 59 13.20 6.14 -16.34
CA SER A 59 11.82 6.64 -16.33
C SER A 59 11.72 8.04 -15.74
N ILE A 60 12.61 8.41 -14.79
CA ILE A 60 12.73 9.77 -14.25
C ILE A 60 13.36 10.71 -15.31
N GLU A 61 14.39 10.29 -16.01
CA GLU A 61 15.01 11.06 -17.10
C GLU A 61 14.04 11.36 -18.25
N SER A 62 13.11 10.43 -18.52
CA SER A 62 12.16 10.53 -19.64
C SER A 62 10.86 11.30 -19.31
N GLN A 63 10.78 11.95 -18.16
CA GLN A 63 9.58 12.71 -17.77
C GLN A 63 9.30 13.89 -18.71
N SER A 64 8.02 14.24 -18.87
CA SER A 64 7.58 15.37 -19.71
C SER A 64 7.98 16.74 -19.18
N ILE A 65 8.42 16.82 -17.93
CA ILE A 65 9.01 18.01 -17.30
C ILE A 65 10.50 17.77 -17.07
N ASN A 66 11.26 18.84 -17.06
CA ASN A 66 12.71 18.74 -16.83
C ASN A 66 12.99 18.44 -15.35
N ILE A 67 13.66 17.31 -15.10
CA ILE A 67 14.08 16.87 -13.75
C ILE A 67 15.59 17.11 -13.62
N ASN A 68 16.00 17.80 -12.58
CA ASN A 68 17.42 17.90 -12.27
C ASN A 68 17.88 16.60 -11.58
N MET A 69 18.66 15.78 -12.29
CA MET A 69 19.11 14.48 -11.76
C MET A 69 20.00 14.60 -10.51
N LYS A 70 20.55 15.80 -10.22
CA LYS A 70 21.22 16.09 -8.94
C LYS A 70 20.29 16.22 -7.74
N ASP A 71 18.98 16.32 -7.96
CA ASP A 71 17.98 16.31 -6.91
C ASP A 71 17.36 14.90 -6.70
N VAL A 72 17.93 13.87 -7.35
CA VAL A 72 17.63 12.44 -7.14
C VAL A 72 18.69 11.85 -6.23
N TYR A 73 18.25 11.21 -5.13
CA TYR A 73 19.11 10.59 -4.11
C TYR A 73 18.77 9.12 -3.96
N VAL A 74 19.72 8.26 -4.30
CA VAL A 74 19.65 6.82 -4.04
C VAL A 74 20.31 6.52 -2.70
N ILE A 75 19.60 5.88 -1.79
CA ILE A 75 20.09 5.59 -0.44
C ILE A 75 20.51 4.12 -0.39
N VAL A 76 21.82 3.87 -0.22
CA VAL A 76 22.44 2.54 -0.19
C VAL A 76 23.02 2.21 1.18
N GLU A 77 23.16 0.92 1.50
CA GLU A 77 23.72 0.46 2.78
C GLU A 77 25.23 0.19 2.70
N ASP A 78 25.77 -0.22 1.55
CA ASP A 78 27.18 -0.59 1.36
C ASP A 78 27.85 0.28 0.29
N LYS A 79 29.08 0.70 0.56
CA LYS A 79 29.95 1.40 -0.41
C LYS A 79 30.28 0.57 -1.64
N ASN A 80 30.17 -0.75 -1.56
CA ASN A 80 30.44 -1.69 -2.65
C ASN A 80 29.15 -2.08 -3.41
N ASP A 81 28.00 -1.50 -3.07
CA ASP A 81 26.75 -1.79 -3.76
C ASP A 81 26.86 -1.35 -5.25
N LYS A 82 26.65 -2.29 -6.17
CA LYS A 82 26.69 -2.05 -7.63
C LYS A 82 25.69 -0.98 -8.08
N THR A 83 24.66 -0.71 -7.28
CA THR A 83 23.71 0.39 -7.49
C THR A 83 24.41 1.73 -7.61
N ILE A 84 25.56 1.93 -6.94
CA ILE A 84 26.36 3.17 -6.99
C ILE A 84 26.91 3.42 -8.39
N ASP A 85 27.33 2.38 -9.12
CA ASP A 85 27.86 2.53 -10.47
C ASP A 85 26.80 3.02 -11.45
N ILE A 86 25.55 2.57 -11.26
CA ILE A 86 24.39 3.04 -12.02
C ILE A 86 24.11 4.51 -11.69
N CYS A 87 24.16 4.91 -10.42
CA CYS A 87 23.99 6.31 -10.03
C CYS A 87 25.01 7.22 -10.68
N LYS A 88 26.30 6.81 -10.73
CA LYS A 88 27.37 7.58 -11.40
C LYS A 88 27.13 7.69 -12.88
N LYS A 89 26.73 6.60 -13.56
CA LYS A 89 26.41 6.56 -14.99
C LYS A 89 25.34 7.58 -15.37
N HIS A 90 24.30 7.73 -14.55
CA HIS A 90 23.16 8.62 -14.79
C HIS A 90 23.26 9.96 -14.06
N ASN A 91 24.44 10.30 -13.49
CA ASN A 91 24.67 11.56 -12.78
C ASN A 91 23.67 11.81 -11.61
N VAL A 92 23.24 10.75 -10.94
CA VAL A 92 22.34 10.75 -9.79
C VAL A 92 23.17 10.78 -8.51
N ASN A 93 22.70 11.51 -7.48
CA ASN A 93 23.34 11.49 -6.17
C ASN A 93 23.06 10.17 -5.45
N PHE A 94 24.00 9.72 -4.64
CA PHE A 94 23.82 8.59 -3.75
C PHE A 94 24.25 8.94 -2.32
N TYR A 95 23.57 8.34 -1.36
CA TYR A 95 23.86 8.49 0.07
C TYR A 95 24.13 7.11 0.68
N ILE A 96 25.29 6.95 1.30
CA ILE A 96 25.65 5.70 2.00
C ILE A 96 25.21 5.84 3.46
N ARG A 97 24.35 4.95 3.91
CA ARG A 97 23.82 4.94 5.26
C ARG A 97 24.91 4.77 6.31
N LYS A 98 24.74 5.48 7.42
CA LYS A 98 25.68 5.44 8.56
C LYS A 98 25.15 4.60 9.73
N LYS A 99 23.80 4.58 9.94
CA LYS A 99 23.14 3.90 11.09
C LYS A 99 22.62 2.51 10.68
N LEU A 100 23.51 1.59 10.28
CA LEU A 100 23.13 0.28 9.71
C LEU A 100 22.46 -0.68 10.72
N ASN A 101 22.55 -0.41 12.01
CA ASN A 101 21.82 -1.14 13.05
C ASN A 101 20.29 -0.85 13.02
N LEU A 102 19.87 0.27 12.43
CA LEU A 102 18.48 0.66 12.27
C LEU A 102 17.94 0.15 10.93
N LYS A 103 17.23 -0.97 10.95
CA LYS A 103 16.81 -1.70 9.73
C LYS A 103 15.34 -1.42 9.39
N SER A 104 15.06 -0.40 8.59
CA SER A 104 13.79 -0.23 7.87
C SER A 104 13.94 0.85 6.80
N LYS A 105 12.99 0.90 5.87
CA LYS A 105 12.87 1.97 4.87
C LYS A 105 12.71 3.34 5.55
N GLY A 106 11.91 3.43 6.61
CA GLY A 106 11.72 4.65 7.38
C GLY A 106 13.02 5.21 7.95
N TYR A 107 13.93 4.35 8.44
CA TYR A 107 15.25 4.81 8.91
C TYR A 107 16.18 5.25 7.78
N ALA A 108 16.08 4.67 6.60
CA ALA A 108 16.82 5.15 5.44
C ALA A 108 16.36 6.55 5.01
N LEU A 109 15.05 6.78 4.99
CA LEU A 109 14.45 8.09 4.73
C LEU A 109 14.80 9.11 5.82
N MET A 110 14.83 8.69 7.08
CA MET A 110 15.27 9.52 8.20
C MET A 110 16.68 10.05 7.97
N GLU A 111 17.65 9.16 7.71
CA GLU A 111 19.06 9.55 7.55
C GLU A 111 19.28 10.52 6.39
N ILE A 112 18.64 10.28 5.24
CA ILE A 112 18.82 11.18 4.08
C ILE A 112 18.17 12.55 4.32
N ILE A 113 16.99 12.60 4.97
CA ILE A 113 16.33 13.87 5.25
C ILE A 113 17.12 14.67 6.29
N GLU A 114 17.63 14.03 7.34
CA GLU A 114 18.54 14.68 8.31
C GLU A 114 19.77 15.26 7.61
N TYR A 115 20.43 14.49 6.74
CA TYR A 115 21.56 14.94 5.94
C TYR A 115 21.23 16.14 5.05
N LEU A 116 20.07 16.15 4.38
CA LEU A 116 19.63 17.25 3.53
C LEU A 116 19.39 18.52 4.36
N TYR A 117 18.82 18.40 5.55
CA TYR A 117 18.64 19.53 6.47
C TYR A 117 19.97 20.06 7.03
N GLU A 118 20.88 19.18 7.44
CA GLU A 118 22.22 19.54 7.92
C GLU A 118 23.05 20.25 6.84
N SER A 119 22.89 19.84 5.59
CA SER A 119 23.58 20.46 4.43
C SER A 119 22.85 21.69 3.88
N ASN A 120 21.80 22.16 4.54
CA ASN A 120 20.93 23.27 4.12
C ASN A 120 20.35 23.10 2.70
N ASN A 121 20.16 21.85 2.26
CA ASN A 121 19.57 21.49 0.98
C ASN A 121 18.09 21.13 1.14
N ILE A 122 17.25 22.14 1.40
CA ILE A 122 15.82 21.96 1.71
C ILE A 122 15.00 22.07 0.43
N TYR A 123 14.01 21.18 0.30
CA TYR A 123 13.09 21.09 -0.83
C TYR A 123 11.66 21.38 -0.40
N ASP A 124 10.79 21.78 -1.32
CA ASP A 124 9.37 22.00 -1.04
C ASP A 124 8.61 20.69 -0.89
N THR A 125 9.01 19.67 -1.68
CA THR A 125 8.44 18.33 -1.65
C THR A 125 9.51 17.25 -1.79
N TYR A 126 9.26 16.11 -1.16
CA TYR A 126 10.09 14.91 -1.15
C TYR A 126 9.29 13.76 -1.76
N PHE A 127 9.65 13.30 -2.96
CA PHE A 127 9.07 12.15 -3.61
C PHE A 127 9.76 10.87 -3.14
N ILE A 128 9.00 9.83 -2.85
CA ILE A 128 9.51 8.56 -2.37
C ILE A 128 9.12 7.43 -3.32
N PHE A 129 10.13 6.67 -3.80
CA PHE A 129 9.95 5.51 -4.66
C PHE A 129 10.73 4.30 -4.16
N ASP A 130 10.21 3.10 -4.44
CA ASP A 130 10.96 1.86 -4.36
C ASP A 130 11.82 1.70 -5.62
N ALA A 131 12.95 1.02 -5.51
CA ALA A 131 13.92 0.91 -6.60
C ALA A 131 13.41 0.14 -7.83
N ASP A 132 12.36 -0.68 -7.67
CA ASP A 132 11.70 -1.47 -8.72
C ASP A 132 10.59 -0.72 -9.46
N ASN A 133 10.35 0.55 -9.11
CA ASN A 133 9.30 1.34 -9.74
C ASN A 133 9.68 1.79 -11.16
N ILE A 134 8.67 2.01 -11.98
CA ILE A 134 8.76 2.66 -13.30
C ILE A 134 7.65 3.71 -13.36
N LEU A 135 7.96 4.91 -13.84
CA LEU A 135 7.03 6.02 -13.86
C LEU A 135 6.47 6.24 -15.27
N ASP A 136 5.18 6.58 -15.36
CA ASP A 136 4.62 7.15 -16.59
C ASP A 136 5.24 8.52 -16.86
N LYS A 137 5.37 8.90 -18.14
CA LYS A 137 6.06 10.12 -18.57
C LYS A 137 5.49 11.43 -18.00
N ASP A 138 4.22 11.44 -17.58
CA ASP A 138 3.57 12.62 -17.02
C ASP A 138 3.43 12.55 -15.49
N TYR A 139 4.05 11.56 -14.82
CA TYR A 139 3.88 11.32 -13.40
C TYR A 139 4.15 12.54 -12.53
N PHE A 140 5.34 13.15 -12.66
CA PHE A 140 5.70 14.33 -11.84
C PHE A 140 4.84 15.55 -12.19
N LYS A 141 4.54 15.77 -13.46
CA LYS A 141 3.64 16.84 -13.90
C LYS A 141 2.29 16.74 -13.18
N GLU A 142 1.68 15.56 -13.16
CA GLU A 142 0.40 15.31 -12.50
C GLU A 142 0.50 15.43 -10.97
N MET A 143 1.60 15.00 -10.37
CA MET A 143 1.79 15.08 -8.92
C MET A 143 2.06 16.52 -8.46
N LEU A 144 2.81 17.31 -9.23
CA LEU A 144 3.07 18.72 -8.89
C LEU A 144 1.79 19.56 -8.93
N VAL A 145 0.84 19.24 -9.81
CA VAL A 145 -0.49 19.87 -9.79
C VAL A 145 -1.19 19.64 -8.45
N CYS A 146 -1.02 18.47 -7.81
CA CYS A 146 -1.58 18.24 -6.47
C CYS A 146 -0.97 19.18 -5.43
N TYR A 147 0.36 19.33 -5.44
CA TYR A 147 1.05 20.22 -4.51
C TYR A 147 0.64 21.69 -4.70
N GLU A 148 0.54 22.15 -5.94
CA GLU A 148 0.13 23.51 -6.30
C GLU A 148 -1.31 23.82 -5.86
N ASN A 149 -2.18 22.80 -5.78
CA ASN A 149 -3.52 22.90 -5.21
C ASN A 149 -3.55 22.80 -3.66
N GLY A 150 -2.39 22.82 -2.99
CA GLY A 150 -2.27 22.87 -1.55
C GLY A 150 -2.41 21.54 -0.83
N TYR A 151 -2.30 20.41 -1.55
CA TYR A 151 -2.28 19.10 -0.91
C TYR A 151 -0.93 18.83 -0.25
N ASP A 152 -0.95 18.54 1.05
CA ASP A 152 0.25 18.31 1.85
C ASP A 152 0.96 17.00 1.48
N ILE A 153 0.20 16.04 0.97
CA ILE A 153 0.69 14.74 0.49
C ILE A 153 -0.24 14.23 -0.63
N ALA A 154 0.33 13.61 -1.63
CA ALA A 154 -0.45 12.89 -2.64
C ALA A 154 0.23 11.59 -3.04
N THR A 155 -0.56 10.62 -3.51
CA THR A 155 -0.09 9.38 -4.10
C THR A 155 -0.69 9.16 -5.48
N GLY A 156 0.06 8.49 -6.35
CA GLY A 156 -0.36 8.16 -7.71
C GLY A 156 -1.14 6.83 -7.79
N TYR A 157 -1.56 6.51 -8.99
CA TYR A 157 -2.20 5.25 -9.34
C TYR A 157 -1.15 4.16 -9.56
N ARG A 158 -1.13 3.18 -8.68
CA ARG A 158 -0.18 2.06 -8.70
C ARG A 158 -0.66 0.95 -9.64
N LYS A 159 0.13 0.65 -10.67
CA LYS A 159 -0.03 -0.50 -11.58
C LYS A 159 1.06 -1.54 -11.30
N SER A 160 0.99 -2.66 -12.03
CA SER A 160 2.03 -3.69 -11.98
C SER A 160 2.70 -3.83 -13.33
N THR A 161 4.05 -3.93 -13.33
CA THR A 161 4.86 -4.19 -14.53
C THR A 161 4.65 -5.61 -15.07
N ASN A 162 4.43 -6.57 -14.17
CA ASN A 162 4.39 -8.02 -14.48
C ASN A 162 3.02 -8.66 -14.22
N VAL A 163 1.91 -7.89 -14.30
CA VAL A 163 0.55 -8.37 -14.01
C VAL A 163 0.13 -9.62 -14.80
N ASN A 164 0.68 -9.80 -15.99
CA ASN A 164 0.35 -10.91 -16.90
C ASN A 164 1.35 -12.08 -16.84
N LYS A 165 2.38 -12.02 -15.99
CA LYS A 165 3.42 -13.07 -15.93
C LYS A 165 2.88 -14.40 -15.43
N ASN A 166 2.11 -14.37 -14.34
CA ASN A 166 1.40 -15.55 -13.80
C ASN A 166 0.19 -15.14 -12.93
N VAL A 167 -0.55 -16.15 -12.42
CA VAL A 167 -1.74 -15.92 -11.61
C VAL A 167 -1.42 -15.23 -10.26
N ILE A 168 -0.25 -15.46 -9.68
CA ILE A 168 0.15 -14.88 -8.39
C ILE A 168 0.37 -13.38 -8.54
N SER A 169 1.13 -12.96 -9.58
CA SER A 169 1.32 -11.53 -9.87
C SER A 169 -0.01 -10.85 -10.21
N THR A 170 -0.91 -11.53 -10.92
CA THR A 170 -2.26 -11.00 -11.18
C THR A 170 -3.05 -10.81 -9.88
N CYS A 171 -3.07 -11.79 -8.96
CA CYS A 171 -3.77 -11.68 -7.69
C CYS A 171 -3.16 -10.58 -6.78
N SER A 172 -1.83 -10.45 -6.78
CA SER A 172 -1.15 -9.37 -6.06
C SER A 172 -1.52 -7.98 -6.62
N ALA A 173 -1.55 -7.83 -7.94
CA ALA A 173 -1.99 -6.60 -8.59
C ALA A 173 -3.46 -6.26 -8.26
N LEU A 174 -4.34 -7.25 -8.14
CA LEU A 174 -5.73 -7.04 -7.70
C LEU A 174 -5.83 -6.52 -6.26
N THR A 175 -4.87 -6.83 -5.38
CA THR A 175 -4.80 -6.24 -4.05
C THR A 175 -4.55 -4.74 -4.11
N PHE A 176 -3.65 -4.28 -4.98
CA PHE A 176 -3.43 -2.83 -5.18
C PHE A 176 -4.58 -2.16 -5.92
N SER A 177 -5.27 -2.88 -6.81
CA SER A 177 -6.53 -2.40 -7.40
C SER A 177 -7.61 -2.14 -6.34
N LEU A 178 -7.71 -2.98 -5.32
CA LEU A 178 -8.59 -2.76 -4.17
C LEU A 178 -8.23 -1.45 -3.46
N ILE A 179 -6.93 -1.21 -3.18
CA ILE A 179 -6.46 0.04 -2.54
C ILE A 179 -6.78 1.25 -3.42
N ASN A 180 -6.48 1.18 -4.71
CA ASN A 180 -6.70 2.25 -5.67
C ASN A 180 -8.18 2.62 -5.79
N ASN A 181 -9.03 1.64 -6.12
CA ASN A 181 -10.40 1.88 -6.57
C ASN A 181 -11.44 1.83 -5.45
N LEU A 182 -11.28 0.97 -4.45
CA LEU A 182 -12.25 0.87 -3.36
C LEU A 182 -11.84 1.67 -2.12
N LEU A 183 -10.55 1.74 -1.79
CA LEU A 183 -10.13 2.48 -0.60
C LEU A 183 -9.85 3.95 -0.92
N ASN A 184 -8.86 4.27 -1.76
CA ASN A 184 -8.44 5.65 -1.95
C ASN A 184 -9.46 6.51 -2.70
N LYS A 185 -10.09 6.00 -3.77
CA LYS A 185 -11.19 6.75 -4.44
C LYS A 185 -12.36 7.00 -3.51
N ASN A 186 -12.73 6.00 -2.68
CA ASN A 186 -13.81 6.17 -1.72
C ASN A 186 -13.46 7.19 -0.63
N LYS A 187 -12.25 7.11 -0.05
CA LYS A 187 -11.80 8.08 0.95
C LYS A 187 -11.78 9.49 0.37
N GLN A 188 -11.24 9.66 -0.83
CA GLN A 188 -11.19 10.96 -1.51
C GLN A 188 -12.57 11.52 -1.81
N SER A 189 -13.51 10.71 -2.32
CA SER A 189 -14.89 11.16 -2.60
C SER A 189 -15.63 11.64 -1.36
N LYS A 190 -15.19 11.25 -0.17
CA LYS A 190 -15.70 11.67 1.13
C LYS A 190 -14.82 12.72 1.83
N ASN A 191 -13.85 13.30 1.11
CA ASN A 191 -12.87 14.24 1.67
C ASN A 191 -12.20 13.70 2.94
N ARG A 192 -11.79 12.40 2.93
CA ARG A 192 -11.05 11.74 3.99
C ARG A 192 -9.59 11.56 3.59
N SER A 193 -8.71 11.43 4.58
CA SER A 193 -7.29 11.14 4.33
C SER A 193 -7.14 9.81 3.58
N ILE A 194 -6.30 9.83 2.52
CA ILE A 194 -5.98 8.65 1.72
C ILE A 194 -5.02 7.72 2.46
N THR A 195 -4.92 6.47 2.00
CA THR A 195 -3.91 5.51 2.47
C THR A 195 -2.69 5.56 1.55
N ILE A 196 -1.51 5.75 2.12
CA ILE A 196 -0.23 5.63 1.43
C ILE A 196 0.16 4.14 1.41
N SER A 197 0.67 3.65 0.29
CA SER A 197 1.00 2.24 0.07
C SER A 197 2.47 2.01 -0.29
N GLY A 198 3.36 2.57 0.52
CA GLY A 198 4.81 2.34 0.47
C GLY A 198 5.57 3.23 -0.50
N THR A 199 5.06 3.47 -1.68
CA THR A 199 5.80 4.09 -2.78
C THR A 199 4.91 4.95 -3.66
N GLY A 200 5.50 5.74 -4.58
CA GLY A 200 4.75 6.56 -5.52
C GLY A 200 3.94 7.66 -4.85
N TYR A 201 4.55 8.38 -3.92
CA TYR A 201 3.93 9.52 -3.25
C TYR A 201 4.94 10.65 -3.02
N TYR A 202 4.45 11.86 -2.81
CA TYR A 202 5.25 12.93 -2.23
C TYR A 202 4.74 13.30 -0.84
N ILE A 203 5.64 13.86 -0.03
CA ILE A 203 5.36 14.50 1.23
C ILE A 203 5.89 15.94 1.18
N SER A 204 5.07 16.92 1.58
CA SER A 204 5.46 18.33 1.57
C SER A 204 6.41 18.66 2.72
N ASN A 205 7.23 19.67 2.50
CA ASN A 205 8.12 20.18 3.54
C ASN A 205 7.36 20.70 4.78
N LYS A 206 6.11 21.08 4.64
CA LYS A 206 5.26 21.47 5.77
C LYS A 206 5.18 20.35 6.84
N ILE A 207 5.18 19.07 6.42
CA ILE A 207 5.17 17.93 7.33
C ILE A 207 6.58 17.64 7.83
N ILE A 208 7.55 17.55 6.91
CA ILE A 208 8.95 17.19 7.22
C ILE A 208 9.60 18.22 8.14
N ASN A 209 9.36 19.50 7.93
CA ASN A 209 9.98 20.60 8.71
C ASN A 209 9.62 20.55 10.20
N LYS A 210 8.48 19.95 10.59
CA LYS A 210 8.12 19.75 12.00
C LYS A 210 9.15 18.90 12.74
N PHE A 211 9.75 17.92 12.05
CA PHE A 211 10.67 16.95 12.62
C PHE A 211 12.11 17.17 12.14
N LYS A 212 12.31 17.85 11.01
CA LYS A 212 13.57 17.92 10.24
C LYS A 212 14.15 16.54 9.97
N SER A 213 13.27 15.54 9.84
CA SER A 213 13.55 14.12 9.74
C SER A 213 12.32 13.37 9.24
N PHE A 214 12.43 12.07 8.97
CA PHE A 214 11.30 11.19 8.70
C PHE A 214 11.01 10.34 9.95
N PRO A 215 9.94 10.62 10.72
CA PRO A 215 9.74 10.05 12.06
C PRO A 215 8.99 8.71 12.07
N PHE A 216 8.73 8.10 10.92
CA PHE A 216 7.92 6.89 10.77
C PHE A 216 8.85 5.68 10.51
N HIS A 217 8.96 4.74 11.46
CA HIS A 217 9.99 3.69 11.42
C HIS A 217 9.47 2.27 11.58
N LEU A 218 8.15 2.09 11.76
CA LEU A 218 7.55 0.76 11.85
C LEU A 218 7.70 0.00 10.52
N LEU A 219 7.44 -1.31 10.53
CA LEU A 219 7.60 -2.14 9.32
C LEU A 219 6.72 -1.73 8.14
N THR A 220 5.66 -0.97 8.40
CA THR A 220 4.82 -0.29 7.42
C THR A 220 4.80 1.19 7.75
N GLU A 221 5.92 1.87 7.46
CA GLU A 221 6.13 3.30 7.71
C GLU A 221 5.11 4.16 6.96
N ASP A 222 4.64 3.67 5.83
CA ASP A 222 3.61 4.25 4.96
C ASP A 222 2.22 4.24 5.62
N TYR A 223 1.85 3.13 6.23
CA TYR A 223 0.62 3.03 6.98
C TYR A 223 0.70 3.84 8.29
N GLU A 224 1.86 3.85 8.95
CA GLU A 224 2.13 4.72 10.10
C GLU A 224 1.95 6.19 9.73
N LEU A 225 2.54 6.62 8.60
CA LEU A 225 2.34 7.95 8.04
C LEU A 225 0.85 8.24 7.77
N SER A 226 0.11 7.29 7.16
CA SER A 226 -1.31 7.46 6.87
C SER A 226 -2.16 7.72 8.12
N ILE A 227 -1.88 7.01 9.22
CA ILE A 227 -2.55 7.23 10.51
C ILE A 227 -2.19 8.61 11.08
N TYR A 228 -0.91 9.00 11.04
CA TYR A 228 -0.46 10.31 11.48
C TYR A 228 -1.16 11.44 10.70
N LEU A 229 -1.22 11.34 9.37
CA LEU A 229 -1.91 12.31 8.52
C LEU A 229 -3.39 12.46 8.89
N SER A 230 -4.05 11.35 9.21
CA SER A 230 -5.46 11.35 9.60
C SER A 230 -5.67 12.03 10.95
N LEU A 231 -4.79 11.80 11.92
CA LEU A 231 -4.83 12.43 13.26
C LEU A 231 -4.57 13.94 13.20
N GLU A 232 -3.56 14.35 12.44
CA GLU A 232 -3.12 15.74 12.31
C GLU A 232 -3.93 16.55 11.28
N LYS A 233 -4.91 15.92 10.60
CA LYS A 233 -5.82 16.55 9.64
C LYS A 233 -5.11 17.17 8.43
N TYR A 234 -4.00 16.56 7.98
CA TYR A 234 -3.34 16.99 6.75
C TYR A 234 -4.22 16.76 5.52
N ILE A 235 -4.07 17.64 4.53
CA ILE A 235 -4.84 17.56 3.30
C ILE A 235 -4.13 16.60 2.34
N THR A 236 -4.82 15.54 1.97
CA THR A 236 -4.25 14.46 1.16
C THR A 236 -5.01 14.29 -0.16
N PHE A 237 -4.32 13.80 -1.21
CA PHE A 237 -4.93 13.57 -2.51
C PHE A 237 -4.47 12.25 -3.16
N TYR A 238 -5.40 11.59 -3.84
CA TYR A 238 -5.12 10.42 -4.69
C TYR A 238 -5.31 10.81 -6.16
N ASN A 239 -4.19 10.91 -6.90
CA ASN A 239 -4.21 11.30 -8.31
C ASN A 239 -4.21 10.08 -9.23
N THR A 240 -5.33 9.81 -9.86
CA THR A 240 -5.49 8.68 -10.80
C THR A 240 -4.77 8.87 -12.13
N LYS A 241 -4.31 10.10 -12.45
CA LYS A 241 -3.56 10.43 -13.67
C LYS A 241 -2.06 10.25 -13.48
N ALA A 242 -1.55 10.35 -12.25
CA ALA A 242 -0.16 10.12 -11.92
C ALA A 242 0.10 8.60 -11.81
N ILE A 243 0.47 7.96 -12.91
CA ILE A 243 0.61 6.50 -12.98
C ILE A 243 2.04 6.09 -12.73
N PHE A 244 2.23 5.07 -11.87
CA PHE A 244 3.50 4.38 -11.70
C PHE A 244 3.29 2.87 -11.64
N TYR A 245 4.34 2.13 -11.89
CA TYR A 245 4.34 0.67 -11.96
C TYR A 245 5.34 0.11 -10.96
N ASP A 246 5.01 -1.06 -10.39
CA ASP A 246 5.91 -1.83 -9.54
C ASP A 246 5.89 -3.32 -9.90
N GLU A 247 6.87 -4.07 -9.42
CA GLU A 247 6.96 -5.50 -9.65
C GLU A 247 6.20 -6.28 -8.56
N GLN A 248 5.37 -7.25 -8.96
CA GLN A 248 4.64 -8.11 -8.04
C GLN A 248 5.36 -9.47 -7.88
N PRO A 249 5.27 -10.10 -6.69
CA PRO A 249 5.87 -11.41 -6.46
C PRO A 249 5.32 -12.46 -7.44
N LEU A 250 6.21 -13.31 -7.96
CA LEU A 250 5.87 -14.37 -8.90
C LEU A 250 5.57 -15.70 -8.19
N SER A 251 6.02 -15.89 -6.96
CA SER A 251 5.76 -17.10 -6.19
C SER A 251 4.77 -16.84 -5.04
N PHE A 252 3.93 -17.86 -4.75
CA PHE A 252 3.00 -17.79 -3.63
C PHE A 252 3.73 -17.65 -2.28
N LYS A 253 4.89 -18.29 -2.14
CA LYS A 253 5.74 -18.23 -0.94
C LYS A 253 6.23 -16.81 -0.67
N GLU A 254 6.76 -16.11 -1.67
CA GLU A 254 7.20 -14.72 -1.56
C GLU A 254 6.02 -13.78 -1.27
N SER A 255 4.89 -13.99 -1.94
CA SER A 255 3.66 -13.25 -1.66
C SER A 255 3.17 -13.44 -0.22
N ILE A 256 3.23 -14.66 0.35
CA ILE A 256 2.91 -14.91 1.76
C ILE A 256 3.90 -14.16 2.68
N LYS A 257 5.21 -14.21 2.37
CA LYS A 257 6.25 -13.51 3.15
C LYS A 257 5.99 -12.00 3.18
N GLN A 258 5.73 -11.40 2.02
CA GLN A 258 5.43 -9.97 1.89
C GLN A 258 4.16 -9.57 2.65
N ARG A 259 3.06 -10.32 2.48
CA ARG A 259 1.78 -10.03 3.13
C ARG A 259 1.82 -10.28 4.64
N THR A 260 2.60 -11.25 5.12
CA THR A 260 2.83 -11.45 6.56
C THR A 260 3.53 -10.23 7.16
N ARG A 261 4.52 -9.66 6.47
CA ARG A 261 5.18 -8.41 6.88
C ARG A 261 4.19 -7.24 6.96
N TRP A 262 3.31 -7.12 5.96
CA TRP A 262 2.26 -6.08 5.97
C TRP A 262 1.28 -6.25 7.13
N CYS A 263 0.83 -7.48 7.38
CA CYS A 263 -0.04 -7.77 8.52
C CYS A 263 0.62 -7.43 9.85
N PHE A 264 1.89 -7.78 10.03
CA PHE A 264 2.64 -7.48 11.25
C PHE A 264 2.81 -5.97 11.45
N GLY A 265 3.26 -5.25 10.41
CA GLY A 265 3.40 -3.80 10.46
C GLY A 265 2.06 -3.09 10.74
N PHE A 266 0.98 -3.54 10.11
CA PHE A 266 -0.36 -3.07 10.40
C PHE A 266 -0.73 -3.22 11.90
N LEU A 267 -0.47 -4.38 12.49
CA LEU A 267 -0.71 -4.63 13.91
C LEU A 267 0.14 -3.74 14.81
N GLN A 268 1.43 -3.53 14.45
CA GLN A 268 2.32 -2.61 15.16
C GLN A 268 1.77 -1.18 15.17
N VAL A 269 1.36 -0.65 14.01
CA VAL A 269 0.80 0.70 13.88
C VAL A 269 -0.50 0.81 14.69
N ARG A 270 -1.41 -0.15 14.55
CA ARG A 270 -2.67 -0.16 15.30
C ARG A 270 -2.44 -0.20 16.81
N LYS A 271 -1.49 -0.99 17.28
CA LYS A 271 -1.11 -1.04 18.70
C LYS A 271 -0.56 0.31 19.18
N LYS A 272 0.35 0.92 18.41
CA LYS A 272 0.97 2.21 18.74
C LYS A 272 -0.06 3.34 18.86
N TYR A 273 -0.96 3.45 17.88
CA TYR A 273 -1.91 4.56 17.77
C TYR A 273 -3.32 4.23 18.28
N PHE A 274 -3.55 3.08 18.93
CA PHE A 274 -4.88 2.62 19.33
C PHE A 274 -5.65 3.65 20.18
N LYS A 275 -5.00 4.18 21.20
CA LYS A 275 -5.62 5.17 22.10
C LYS A 275 -5.94 6.47 21.37
N ASP A 276 -5.05 6.93 20.51
CA ASP A 276 -5.23 8.19 19.75
C ASP A 276 -6.36 8.04 18.73
N ILE A 277 -6.45 6.89 18.06
CA ILE A 277 -7.57 6.60 17.15
C ILE A 277 -8.89 6.64 17.90
N LEU A 278 -9.02 5.95 19.04
CA LEU A 278 -10.28 5.93 19.81
C LEU A 278 -10.65 7.32 20.34
N LYS A 279 -9.67 8.12 20.78
CA LYS A 279 -9.90 9.48 21.30
C LYS A 279 -10.37 10.44 20.21
N HIS A 280 -10.01 10.22 18.95
CA HIS A 280 -10.27 11.15 17.85
C HIS A 280 -11.27 10.60 16.83
N LEU A 281 -12.16 9.67 17.20
CA LEU A 281 -13.20 9.14 16.31
C LEU A 281 -14.20 10.19 15.80
N ASN A 282 -14.29 11.36 16.46
CA ASN A 282 -15.04 12.52 15.96
C ASN A 282 -14.39 13.20 14.74
N ASN A 283 -13.11 12.93 14.47
CA ASN A 283 -12.43 13.38 13.27
C ASN A 283 -12.80 12.46 12.09
N LYS A 284 -13.36 13.03 11.02
CA LYS A 284 -13.80 12.27 9.83
C LYS A 284 -12.70 11.43 9.17
N ASN A 285 -11.43 11.87 9.24
CA ASN A 285 -10.30 11.15 8.68
C ASN A 285 -9.99 9.90 9.52
N VAL A 286 -9.91 10.06 10.86
CA VAL A 286 -9.69 8.96 11.80
C VAL A 286 -10.83 7.97 11.76
N LEU A 287 -12.08 8.46 11.73
CA LEU A 287 -13.26 7.63 11.55
C LEU A 287 -13.21 6.86 10.22
N GLY A 288 -12.74 7.51 9.14
CA GLY A 288 -12.51 6.88 7.85
C GLY A 288 -11.53 5.72 7.92
N GLU A 289 -10.39 5.89 8.61
CA GLU A 289 -9.42 4.83 8.85
C GLU A 289 -9.98 3.70 9.70
N PHE A 290 -10.81 4.02 10.68
CA PHE A 290 -11.47 3.01 11.52
C PHE A 290 -12.50 2.22 10.73
N ILE A 291 -13.42 2.89 10.01
CA ILE A 291 -14.51 2.26 9.27
C ILE A 291 -13.98 1.48 8.05
N SER A 292 -12.93 1.92 7.37
CA SER A 292 -12.41 1.26 6.17
C SER A 292 -11.91 -0.17 6.41
N ILE A 293 -11.57 -0.54 7.65
CA ILE A 293 -11.01 -1.85 8.01
C ILE A 293 -11.94 -2.65 8.92
N THR A 294 -12.66 -1.97 9.81
CA THR A 294 -13.51 -2.60 10.82
C THR A 294 -14.53 -3.58 10.24
N PRO A 295 -15.23 -3.29 9.12
CA PRO A 295 -16.17 -4.23 8.51
C PRO A 295 -15.54 -5.59 8.19
N TYR A 296 -14.36 -5.58 7.60
CA TYR A 296 -13.65 -6.82 7.20
C TYR A 296 -13.22 -7.65 8.42
N VAL A 297 -12.76 -6.98 9.49
CA VAL A 297 -12.41 -7.65 10.76
C VAL A 297 -13.62 -8.28 11.40
N LEU A 298 -14.75 -7.56 11.46
CA LEU A 298 -16.00 -8.08 12.06
C LEU A 298 -16.55 -9.27 11.26
N MET A 299 -16.56 -9.19 9.92
CA MET A 299 -17.00 -10.29 9.06
C MET A 299 -16.08 -11.51 9.20
N LEU A 300 -14.75 -11.31 9.26
CA LEU A 300 -13.80 -12.40 9.47
C LEU A 300 -14.01 -13.08 10.82
N LEU A 301 -14.13 -12.31 11.91
CA LEU A 301 -14.43 -12.85 13.26
C LEU A 301 -15.75 -13.61 13.28
N SER A 302 -16.79 -13.08 12.62
CA SER A 302 -18.06 -13.77 12.47
C SER A 302 -17.90 -15.14 11.80
N ILE A 303 -17.20 -15.20 10.68
CA ILE A 303 -16.94 -16.44 9.94
C ILE A 303 -16.18 -17.44 10.83
N ILE A 304 -15.14 -17.00 11.52
CA ILE A 304 -14.37 -17.85 12.44
C ILE A 304 -15.27 -18.43 13.55
N LEU A 305 -16.07 -17.58 14.19
CA LEU A 305 -17.00 -18.03 15.26
C LEU A 305 -18.06 -19.01 14.73
N LEU A 306 -18.53 -18.79 13.50
CA LEU A 306 -19.47 -19.70 12.87
C LEU A 306 -18.85 -21.08 12.61
N TYR A 307 -17.60 -21.13 12.11
CA TYR A 307 -16.88 -22.40 11.93
C TYR A 307 -16.64 -23.08 13.29
N ILE A 308 -16.22 -22.35 14.32
CA ILE A 308 -16.07 -22.89 15.68
C ILE A 308 -17.39 -23.50 16.16
N TYR A 309 -18.51 -22.80 16.01
CA TYR A 309 -19.83 -23.32 16.38
C TYR A 309 -20.16 -24.61 15.64
N LEU A 310 -19.95 -24.67 14.33
CA LEU A 310 -20.23 -25.86 13.52
C LEU A 310 -19.35 -27.05 13.94
N ILE A 311 -18.06 -26.82 14.20
CA ILE A 311 -17.10 -27.84 14.62
C ILE A 311 -17.46 -28.39 15.99
N LEU A 312 -17.83 -27.56 16.98
CA LEU A 312 -18.20 -27.98 18.34
C LEU A 312 -19.48 -28.83 18.34
N ASN A 313 -20.34 -28.69 17.33
CA ASN A 313 -21.58 -29.45 17.25
C ASN A 313 -21.48 -30.69 16.34
N ILE A 314 -20.32 -30.95 15.74
CA ILE A 314 -20.11 -32.09 14.82
C ILE A 314 -20.38 -33.43 15.50
N THR A 315 -20.03 -33.55 16.80
CA THR A 315 -20.21 -34.78 17.58
C THR A 315 -21.69 -35.12 17.81
N LEU A 316 -22.57 -34.13 17.81
CA LEU A 316 -24.02 -34.34 18.01
C LEU A 316 -24.70 -34.86 16.75
N TYR A 317 -24.39 -34.28 15.58
CA TYR A 317 -25.01 -34.65 14.32
C TYR A 317 -23.95 -34.54 13.17
N PRO A 318 -23.02 -35.51 13.05
CA PRO A 318 -21.85 -35.38 12.17
C PRO A 318 -22.19 -35.05 10.71
N ILE A 319 -23.09 -35.79 10.11
CA ILE A 319 -23.48 -35.63 8.70
C ILE A 319 -24.06 -34.23 8.43
N LYS A 320 -24.93 -33.76 9.37
CA LYS A 320 -25.56 -32.43 9.24
C LYS A 320 -24.53 -31.30 9.29
N TYR A 321 -23.64 -31.32 10.28
CA TYR A 321 -22.69 -30.23 10.49
C TYR A 321 -21.55 -30.24 9.47
N ILE A 322 -21.10 -31.43 9.00
CA ILE A 322 -20.16 -31.53 7.88
C ILE A 322 -20.75 -30.94 6.60
N LYS A 323 -22.02 -31.29 6.28
CA LYS A 323 -22.71 -30.68 5.12
C LYS A 323 -22.79 -29.16 5.24
N LEU A 324 -23.13 -28.63 6.41
CA LEU A 324 -23.20 -27.18 6.65
C LEU A 324 -21.83 -26.50 6.48
N ILE A 325 -20.75 -27.12 6.96
CA ILE A 325 -19.38 -26.60 6.77
C ILE A 325 -19.03 -26.53 5.28
N ILE A 326 -19.32 -27.59 4.51
CA ILE A 326 -19.07 -27.63 3.07
C ILE A 326 -19.88 -26.55 2.35
N ILE A 327 -21.18 -26.43 2.65
CA ILE A 327 -22.06 -25.43 2.03
C ILE A 327 -21.56 -24.01 2.34
N LEU A 328 -21.19 -23.72 3.60
CA LEU A 328 -20.66 -22.43 4.00
C LEU A 328 -19.34 -22.12 3.28
N SER A 329 -18.43 -23.09 3.19
CA SER A 329 -17.16 -22.92 2.50
C SER A 329 -17.34 -22.62 1.02
N LEU A 330 -18.24 -23.34 0.35
CA LEU A 330 -18.58 -23.10 -1.06
C LEU A 330 -19.26 -21.73 -1.26
N PHE A 331 -20.11 -21.32 -0.34
CA PHE A 331 -20.76 -20.02 -0.37
C PHE A 331 -19.76 -18.88 -0.22
N ILE A 332 -18.84 -18.97 0.75
CA ILE A 332 -17.76 -17.97 0.96
C ILE A 332 -16.89 -17.90 -0.29
N TYR A 333 -16.49 -19.05 -0.85
CA TYR A 333 -15.70 -19.10 -2.06
C TYR A 333 -16.42 -18.43 -3.25
N PHE A 334 -17.72 -18.66 -3.40
CA PHE A 334 -18.54 -18.04 -4.44
C PHE A 334 -18.62 -16.49 -4.26
N ILE A 335 -18.81 -16.00 -3.04
CA ILE A 335 -18.80 -14.55 -2.75
C ILE A 335 -17.43 -13.93 -3.11
N LEU A 336 -16.33 -14.60 -2.82
CA LEU A 336 -15.00 -14.11 -3.17
C LEU A 336 -14.75 -14.15 -4.69
N ILE A 337 -15.36 -15.09 -5.43
CA ILE A 337 -15.38 -15.05 -6.91
C ILE A 337 -16.10 -13.80 -7.39
N LEU A 338 -17.30 -13.51 -6.89
CA LEU A 338 -18.06 -12.31 -7.28
C LEU A 338 -17.28 -11.03 -6.95
N PHE A 339 -16.65 -10.99 -5.79
CA PHE A 339 -15.77 -9.88 -5.41
C PHE A 339 -14.60 -9.71 -6.39
N THR A 340 -13.96 -10.80 -6.79
CA THR A 340 -12.85 -10.76 -7.78
C THR A 340 -13.33 -10.25 -9.14
N ILE A 341 -14.50 -10.71 -9.60
CA ILE A 341 -15.12 -10.21 -10.85
C ILE A 341 -15.39 -8.71 -10.75
N THR A 342 -15.89 -8.26 -9.60
CA THR A 342 -16.14 -6.82 -9.35
C THR A 342 -14.84 -6.01 -9.44
N LEU A 343 -13.74 -6.47 -8.82
CA LEU A 343 -12.45 -5.80 -8.92
C LEU A 343 -11.96 -5.72 -10.38
N LEU A 344 -12.05 -6.81 -11.13
CA LEU A 344 -11.68 -6.86 -12.55
C LEU A 344 -12.55 -5.93 -13.42
N TYR A 345 -13.80 -5.73 -13.06
CA TYR A 345 -14.71 -4.81 -13.74
C TYR A 345 -14.40 -3.35 -13.43
N LEU A 346 -14.12 -3.03 -12.16
CA LEU A 346 -13.84 -1.68 -11.69
C LEU A 346 -12.48 -1.15 -12.18
N ASP A 347 -11.50 -2.04 -12.35
CA ASP A 347 -10.15 -1.64 -12.74
C ASP A 347 -9.77 -2.10 -14.15
N LYS A 348 -10.29 -1.38 -15.14
CA LYS A 348 -9.97 -1.61 -16.55
C LYS A 348 -8.51 -1.25 -16.90
N ASN A 349 -7.85 -0.44 -16.06
CA ASN A 349 -6.49 0.05 -16.29
C ASN A 349 -5.40 -1.00 -16.04
N LEU A 350 -5.72 -2.13 -15.40
CA LEU A 350 -4.75 -3.21 -15.13
C LEU A 350 -4.30 -3.98 -16.39
N ASN A 351 -5.00 -3.85 -17.52
CA ASN A 351 -4.65 -4.51 -18.79
C ASN A 351 -4.35 -6.01 -18.67
N ILE A 352 -5.14 -6.74 -17.87
CA ILE A 352 -4.98 -8.19 -17.65
C ILE A 352 -5.46 -8.97 -18.86
N LYS A 353 -4.63 -9.91 -19.36
CA LYS A 353 -5.01 -10.85 -20.44
C LYS A 353 -6.19 -11.73 -20.00
N THR A 354 -7.09 -12.07 -20.93
CA THR A 354 -8.30 -12.85 -20.63
C THR A 354 -8.00 -14.18 -19.94
N SER A 355 -6.94 -14.89 -20.38
CA SER A 355 -6.49 -16.13 -19.72
C SER A 355 -6.14 -15.95 -18.25
N ASN A 356 -5.48 -14.84 -17.90
CA ASN A 356 -5.12 -14.54 -16.52
C ASN A 356 -6.33 -14.02 -15.71
N LYS A 357 -7.30 -13.33 -16.34
CA LYS A 357 -8.57 -12.98 -15.68
C LYS A 357 -9.30 -14.23 -15.22
N ILE A 358 -9.45 -15.23 -16.11
CA ILE A 358 -10.13 -16.49 -15.78
C ILE A 358 -9.41 -17.21 -14.64
N LYS A 359 -8.08 -17.33 -14.72
CA LYS A 359 -7.28 -17.91 -13.63
C LYS A 359 -7.44 -17.13 -12.32
N ALA A 360 -7.38 -15.80 -12.37
CA ALA A 360 -7.54 -14.95 -11.19
C ALA A 360 -8.93 -15.10 -10.55
N ILE A 361 -10.01 -15.22 -11.32
CA ILE A 361 -11.36 -15.45 -10.80
C ILE A 361 -11.40 -16.69 -9.90
N LEU A 362 -10.67 -17.76 -10.26
CA LEU A 362 -10.63 -19.00 -9.48
C LEU A 362 -9.58 -18.96 -8.35
N TYR A 363 -8.43 -18.35 -8.56
CA TYR A 363 -7.33 -18.38 -7.59
C TYR A 363 -7.36 -17.25 -6.56
N ASN A 364 -7.89 -16.07 -6.90
CA ASN A 364 -7.92 -14.93 -5.99
C ASN A 364 -8.72 -15.17 -4.70
N PRO A 365 -9.81 -15.95 -4.68
CA PRO A 365 -10.44 -16.37 -3.43
C PRO A 365 -9.47 -17.05 -2.46
N ILE A 366 -8.64 -18.00 -2.97
CA ILE A 366 -7.62 -18.70 -2.17
C ILE A 366 -6.54 -17.71 -1.72
N PHE A 367 -6.13 -16.81 -2.62
CA PHE A 367 -5.16 -15.77 -2.32
C PHE A 367 -5.65 -14.84 -1.19
N ILE A 368 -6.92 -14.42 -1.22
CA ILE A 368 -7.53 -13.61 -0.15
C ILE A 368 -7.62 -14.41 1.16
N LEU A 369 -8.10 -15.65 1.12
CA LEU A 369 -8.20 -16.49 2.31
C LEU A 369 -6.85 -16.75 2.97
N SER A 370 -5.76 -16.77 2.20
CA SER A 370 -4.42 -16.93 2.76
C SER A 370 -3.96 -15.74 3.64
N TYR A 371 -4.65 -14.59 3.62
CA TYR A 371 -4.41 -13.53 4.61
C TYR A 371 -4.71 -13.98 6.04
N ILE A 372 -5.62 -14.95 6.24
CA ILE A 372 -5.87 -15.55 7.56
C ILE A 372 -4.58 -16.16 8.10
N TYR A 373 -3.86 -16.91 7.27
CA TYR A 373 -2.53 -17.45 7.63
C TYR A 373 -1.53 -16.34 7.90
N CYS A 374 -1.47 -15.30 7.05
CA CYS A 374 -0.53 -14.18 7.22
C CYS A 374 -0.77 -13.44 8.54
N ILE A 375 -2.03 -13.16 8.89
CA ILE A 375 -2.41 -12.49 10.16
C ILE A 375 -2.09 -13.38 11.35
N THR A 376 -2.44 -14.67 11.29
CA THR A 376 -2.14 -15.63 12.36
C THR A 376 -0.64 -15.71 12.61
N LYS A 377 0.15 -15.84 11.54
CA LYS A 377 1.60 -15.85 11.65
C LYS A 377 2.16 -14.54 12.23
N ALA A 378 1.60 -13.39 11.81
CA ALA A 378 2.00 -12.09 12.32
C ALA A 378 1.67 -11.89 13.82
N LEU A 379 0.62 -12.53 14.34
CA LEU A 379 0.25 -12.45 15.76
C LEU A 379 1.16 -13.27 16.67
N PHE A 380 1.74 -14.37 16.16
CA PHE A 380 2.49 -15.35 16.97
C PHE A 380 3.99 -15.44 16.62
N SER A 381 4.49 -14.61 15.72
CA SER A 381 5.90 -14.61 15.31
C SER A 381 6.45 -13.20 15.24
N ASP A 382 7.68 -13.02 15.66
CA ASP A 382 8.42 -11.80 15.36
C ASP A 382 8.78 -11.78 13.88
N VAL A 383 8.36 -10.71 13.20
CA VAL A 383 8.61 -10.51 11.77
C VAL A 383 9.59 -9.35 11.61
N SER A 384 10.77 -9.66 11.08
CA SER A 384 11.75 -8.66 10.70
C SER A 384 11.63 -8.31 9.21
N TRP A 385 12.24 -7.20 8.84
CA TRP A 385 12.39 -6.86 7.43
C TRP A 385 13.36 -7.85 6.76
N GLU A 386 12.92 -8.47 5.68
CA GLU A 386 13.73 -9.33 4.84
C GLU A 386 13.62 -8.87 3.38
N LYS A 387 14.74 -8.91 2.66
CA LYS A 387 14.79 -8.56 1.24
C LYS A 387 13.88 -9.48 0.43
N ILE A 388 13.16 -8.90 -0.53
CA ILE A 388 12.46 -9.61 -1.60
C ILE A 388 13.35 -9.49 -2.84
N GLU A 389 13.61 -10.58 -3.52
CA GLU A 389 14.37 -10.54 -4.77
C GLU A 389 13.49 -10.00 -5.90
N HIS A 390 13.98 -8.95 -6.55
CA HIS A 390 13.39 -8.39 -7.76
C HIS A 390 14.20 -8.86 -8.96
N ASN A 391 13.51 -9.40 -9.97
CA ASN A 391 14.11 -9.81 -11.23
C ASN A 391 13.60 -8.86 -12.30
N ALA A 392 14.46 -8.02 -12.84
CA ALA A 392 14.11 -7.20 -13.99
C ALA A 392 13.51 -8.11 -15.07
N SER A 393 12.21 -7.97 -15.35
CA SER A 393 11.64 -8.61 -16.53
C SER A 393 12.24 -7.94 -17.75
N LYS A 394 13.24 -8.58 -18.34
CA LYS A 394 13.63 -8.31 -19.72
C LYS A 394 12.51 -8.84 -20.62
N ASP A 395 11.48 -8.05 -20.86
CA ASP A 395 10.49 -8.22 -21.92
C ASP A 395 10.35 -6.92 -22.70
#